data_bdc119709ed2d995fc66de1d93d26521
#
_entry.id   bdc119709ed2d995fc66de1d93d26521
#
_cell.length_a   1.000
_cell.length_b   1.000
_cell.length_c   1.000
_cell.angle_alpha   90.00
_cell.angle_beta   90.00
_cell.angle_gamma   90.00
#
_symmetry.space_group_name_H-M   'P 1'
#
loop_
_entity.id
_entity.type
_entity.pdbx_description
1 polymer ?
#
loop_
_entity_poly.entity_id
_entity_poly.type
_entity_poly.pdbx_seq_one_letter_code
_entity_poly.pdbx_strand_id
1 'polypeptide(L)'
;ASRTTWVYEQPEPMATYLATIQIGHYSQHITSRGPVEIKAVLPQRLRRNFDYDFGRQTEMMSTFSRLYGPYPFAAYTVVVTDDDLEIPIEAQGLSIFGANHCSGTRNFERLVAHELAHQWFGNSLTLGKWKDIWLHEGFACYSEWVWCEHADGAPAAAKARRVHQMQRGLPRDLVLADPGPD
;
A
#
# COMPACT_ATOMS: atom_id res chain seq x y z
N ALA A 1 -24.53 29.36 9.66
CA ALA A 1 -23.55 28.28 9.82
C ALA A 1 -22.43 28.53 8.83
N SER A 2 -21.17 28.48 9.28
CA SER A 2 -20.00 28.55 8.40
C SER A 2 -19.87 27.24 7.65
N ARG A 3 -19.49 27.32 6.36
CA ARG A 3 -19.19 26.17 5.52
C ARG A 3 -17.72 26.25 5.12
N THR A 4 -17.06 25.10 5.09
CA THR A 4 -15.70 24.95 4.54
C THR A 4 -15.79 24.10 3.28
N THR A 5 -15.18 24.57 2.20
CA THR A 5 -15.06 23.82 0.96
C THR A 5 -13.62 23.32 0.85
N TRP A 6 -13.45 22.03 0.60
CA TRP A 6 -12.17 21.41 0.33
C TRP A 6 -12.11 21.12 -1.16
N VAL A 7 -11.00 21.49 -1.80
CA VAL A 7 -10.76 21.25 -3.22
C VAL A 7 -9.53 20.35 -3.34
N TYR A 8 -9.68 19.26 -4.06
CA TYR A 8 -8.60 18.32 -4.37
C TYR A 8 -8.50 18.18 -5.88
N GLU A 9 -7.28 18.12 -6.36
CA GLU A 9 -6.98 17.89 -7.77
C GLU A 9 -6.04 16.69 -7.90
N GLN A 10 -6.34 15.84 -8.88
CA GLN A 10 -5.52 14.69 -9.24
C GLN A 10 -5.17 14.84 -10.72
N PRO A 11 -3.98 15.40 -11.06
CA PRO A 11 -3.62 15.67 -12.45
C PRO A 11 -3.26 14.42 -13.25
N GLU A 12 -2.78 13.36 -12.58
CA GLU A 12 -2.46 12.11 -13.23
C GLU A 12 -3.72 11.30 -13.52
N PRO A 13 -3.78 10.58 -14.67
CA PRO A 13 -4.89 9.68 -14.96
C PRO A 13 -5.12 8.69 -13.80
N MET A 14 -6.38 8.49 -13.44
CA MET A 14 -6.75 7.64 -12.30
C MET A 14 -7.97 6.79 -12.66
N ALA A 15 -7.91 5.49 -12.34
CA ALA A 15 -9.09 4.65 -12.37
C ALA A 15 -10.06 5.06 -11.24
N THR A 16 -11.36 5.10 -11.54
CA THR A 16 -12.37 5.65 -10.63
C THR A 16 -12.45 4.92 -9.28
N TYR A 17 -12.15 3.64 -9.25
CA TYR A 17 -12.16 2.84 -8.02
C TYR A 17 -11.02 3.19 -7.04
N LEU A 18 -9.98 3.88 -7.50
CA LEU A 18 -8.88 4.36 -6.67
C LEU A 18 -9.18 5.69 -5.99
N ALA A 19 -10.33 6.33 -6.31
CA ALA A 19 -10.73 7.56 -5.66
C ALA A 19 -11.27 7.27 -4.26
N THR A 20 -10.77 8.00 -3.28
CA THR A 20 -11.19 7.86 -1.88
C THR A 20 -11.30 9.22 -1.20
N ILE A 21 -12.15 9.30 -0.16
CA ILE A 21 -12.30 10.48 0.69
C ILE A 21 -12.19 10.04 2.14
N GLN A 22 -11.24 10.64 2.87
CA GLN A 22 -11.02 10.38 4.28
C GLN A 22 -11.50 11.57 5.11
N ILE A 23 -12.48 11.33 5.99
CA ILE A 23 -13.07 12.37 6.87
C ILE A 23 -12.85 11.93 8.31
N GLY A 24 -12.21 12.78 9.10
CA GLY A 24 -11.94 12.47 10.51
C GLY A 24 -11.15 13.58 11.20
N HIS A 25 -10.84 13.36 12.47
CA HIS A 25 -9.98 14.23 13.26
C HIS A 25 -8.52 13.78 13.14
N TYR A 26 -7.87 14.25 12.09
CA TYR A 26 -6.51 13.86 11.77
C TYR A 26 -5.49 14.98 12.03
N SER A 27 -4.29 14.57 12.43
CA SER A 27 -3.08 15.39 12.37
C SER A 27 -2.26 14.99 11.15
N GLN A 28 -1.73 15.98 10.43
CA GLN A 28 -0.88 15.74 9.27
C GLN A 28 0.60 15.95 9.64
N HIS A 29 1.45 15.05 9.18
CA HIS A 29 2.89 15.09 9.40
C HIS A 29 3.62 14.76 8.11
N ILE A 30 4.73 15.45 7.85
CA ILE A 30 5.66 15.06 6.78
C ILE A 30 6.69 14.13 7.40
N THR A 31 6.77 12.90 6.90
CA THR A 31 7.68 11.87 7.39
C THR A 31 8.97 11.80 6.56
N SER A 32 8.91 12.24 5.30
CA SER A 32 10.08 12.35 4.42
C SER A 32 9.94 13.54 3.47
N ARG A 33 11.07 14.24 3.25
CA ARG A 33 11.24 15.29 2.24
C ARG A 33 12.30 14.91 1.20
N GLY A 34 12.45 13.61 0.95
CA GLY A 34 13.32 13.08 -0.10
C GLY A 34 12.81 13.38 -1.51
N PRO A 35 13.27 12.63 -2.53
CA PRO A 35 12.79 12.79 -3.92
C PRO A 35 11.27 12.66 -4.05
N VAL A 36 10.65 11.88 -3.15
CA VAL A 36 9.20 11.78 -3.01
C VAL A 36 8.84 12.26 -1.61
N GLU A 37 7.95 13.24 -1.51
CA GLU A 37 7.41 13.66 -0.22
C GLU A 37 6.47 12.58 0.31
N ILE A 38 6.71 12.10 1.55
CA ILE A 38 5.85 11.15 2.23
C ILE A 38 5.13 11.88 3.37
N LYS A 39 3.81 11.78 3.37
CA LYS A 39 2.93 12.38 4.39
C LYS A 39 2.25 11.29 5.21
N ALA A 40 2.05 11.55 6.49
CA ALA A 40 1.20 10.78 7.38
C ALA A 40 0.00 11.63 7.81
N VAL A 41 -1.19 11.05 7.73
CA VAL A 41 -2.46 11.64 8.17
C VAL A 41 -3.11 10.65 9.12
N LEU A 42 -3.13 10.97 10.42
CA LEU A 42 -3.54 10.01 11.45
C LEU A 42 -4.04 10.72 12.72
N PRO A 43 -4.82 10.01 13.58
CA PRO A 43 -5.13 10.48 14.91
C PRO A 43 -3.85 10.68 15.73
N GLN A 44 -3.74 11.81 16.42
CA GLN A 44 -2.53 12.18 17.18
C GLN A 44 -2.08 11.09 18.17
N ARG A 45 -3.03 10.34 18.75
CA ARG A 45 -2.75 9.25 19.69
C ARG A 45 -1.91 8.11 19.09
N LEU A 46 -1.98 7.92 17.78
CA LEU A 46 -1.26 6.84 17.07
C LEU A 46 0.14 7.25 16.60
N ARG A 47 0.52 8.51 16.75
CA ARG A 47 1.76 9.05 16.21
C ARG A 47 3.00 8.24 16.59
N ARG A 48 3.16 7.87 17.86
CA ARG A 48 4.33 7.12 18.33
C ARG A 48 4.42 5.73 17.70
N ASN A 49 3.29 5.03 17.60
CA ASN A 49 3.23 3.73 16.97
C ASN A 49 3.51 3.84 15.48
N PHE A 50 2.93 4.86 14.84
CA PHE A 50 3.15 5.12 13.43
C PHE A 50 4.65 5.34 13.11
N ASP A 51 5.33 6.18 13.87
CA ASP A 51 6.75 6.47 13.66
C ASP A 51 7.61 5.20 13.75
N TYR A 52 7.20 4.22 14.54
CA TYR A 52 7.87 2.94 14.64
C TYR A 52 7.47 1.99 13.51
N ASP A 53 6.18 1.77 13.30
CA ASP A 53 5.66 0.77 12.35
C ASP A 53 5.90 1.16 10.89
N PHE A 54 5.80 2.46 10.58
CA PHE A 54 5.95 3.00 9.22
C PHE A 54 7.31 3.70 8.99
N GLY A 55 8.21 3.67 9.97
CA GLY A 55 9.48 4.41 9.92
C GLY A 55 10.42 4.00 8.80
N ARG A 56 10.24 2.83 8.19
CA ARG A 56 11.06 2.35 7.07
C ARG A 56 10.48 2.68 5.68
N GLN A 57 9.38 3.40 5.58
CA GLN A 57 8.75 3.70 4.28
C GLN A 57 9.65 4.46 3.31
N THR A 58 10.51 5.35 3.79
CA THR A 58 11.49 6.05 2.94
C THR A 58 12.47 5.07 2.29
N GLU A 59 12.88 4.04 3.02
CA GLU A 59 13.76 2.99 2.53
C GLU A 59 13.04 2.07 1.55
N MET A 60 11.78 1.70 1.84
CA MET A 60 10.89 0.96 0.91
C MET A 60 10.73 1.72 -0.40
N MET A 61 10.40 3.02 -0.32
CA MET A 61 10.25 3.92 -1.47
C MET A 61 11.51 3.94 -2.33
N SER A 62 12.67 4.08 -1.73
CA SER A 62 13.96 4.07 -2.41
C SER A 62 14.26 2.72 -3.07
N THR A 63 13.97 1.62 -2.37
CA THR A 63 14.18 0.26 -2.87
C THR A 63 13.28 -0.04 -4.06
N PHE A 64 11.99 0.26 -3.96
CA PHE A 64 11.04 0.03 -5.05
C PHE A 64 11.27 0.96 -6.24
N SER A 65 11.65 2.23 -6.00
CA SER A 65 12.03 3.15 -7.09
C SER A 65 13.23 2.65 -7.87
N ARG A 66 14.20 2.00 -7.22
CA ARG A 66 15.36 1.40 -7.89
C ARG A 66 15.00 0.17 -8.72
N LEU A 67 14.04 -0.63 -8.26
CA LEU A 67 13.63 -1.89 -8.89
C LEU A 67 12.59 -1.70 -9.98
N TYR A 68 11.62 -0.84 -9.76
CA TYR A 68 10.42 -0.68 -10.59
C TYR A 68 10.41 0.63 -11.40
N GLY A 69 11.41 1.47 -11.19
CA GLY A 69 11.47 2.80 -11.80
C GLY A 69 10.99 3.91 -10.87
N PRO A 70 11.10 5.18 -11.30
CA PRO A 70 10.72 6.32 -10.48
C PRO A 70 9.30 6.19 -9.92
N TYR A 71 9.08 6.72 -8.70
CA TYR A 71 7.75 6.79 -8.13
C TYR A 71 6.82 7.59 -9.07
N PRO A 72 5.64 7.05 -9.41
CA PRO A 72 4.85 7.59 -10.53
C PRO A 72 4.02 8.84 -10.22
N PHE A 73 3.92 9.26 -8.94
CA PHE A 73 3.07 10.38 -8.52
C PHE A 73 3.87 11.49 -7.83
N ALA A 74 3.25 12.65 -7.61
CA ALA A 74 3.92 13.81 -7.01
C ALA A 74 4.29 13.60 -5.53
N ALA A 75 3.46 12.89 -4.76
CA ALA A 75 3.67 12.62 -3.34
C ALA A 75 2.98 11.31 -2.94
N TYR A 76 3.37 10.77 -1.80
CA TYR A 76 2.73 9.60 -1.19
C TYR A 76 2.15 9.94 0.18
N THR A 77 0.91 9.58 0.42
CA THR A 77 0.24 9.82 1.69
C THR A 77 -0.16 8.50 2.34
N VAL A 78 0.11 8.34 3.62
CA VAL A 78 -0.43 7.25 4.44
C VAL A 78 -1.47 7.83 5.37
N VAL A 79 -2.68 7.30 5.26
CA VAL A 79 -3.76 7.59 6.20
C VAL A 79 -3.90 6.43 7.17
N VAL A 80 -3.94 6.71 8.46
CA VAL A 80 -4.36 5.72 9.47
C VAL A 80 -5.68 6.21 10.03
N THR A 81 -6.73 5.40 9.88
CA THR A 81 -8.06 5.70 10.41
C THR A 81 -8.11 5.56 11.93
N ASP A 82 -9.15 6.12 12.56
CA ASP A 82 -9.37 5.92 13.99
C ASP A 82 -10.04 4.56 14.28
N ASP A 83 -10.64 3.96 13.25
CA ASP A 83 -11.29 2.66 13.27
C ASP A 83 -10.32 1.54 12.83
N ASP A 84 -10.63 0.31 13.23
CA ASP A 84 -9.95 -0.87 12.74
C ASP A 84 -10.43 -1.21 11.32
N LEU A 85 -9.51 -1.67 10.48
CA LEU A 85 -9.81 -2.21 9.15
C LEU A 85 -9.40 -3.68 9.08
N GLU A 86 -10.17 -4.49 8.38
CA GLU A 86 -9.84 -5.89 8.14
C GLU A 86 -8.54 -6.01 7.32
N ILE A 87 -8.44 -5.21 6.26
CA ILE A 87 -7.26 -5.10 5.39
C ILE A 87 -6.97 -3.62 5.11
N PRO A 88 -5.71 -3.23 4.84
CA PRO A 88 -5.40 -1.93 4.26
C PRO A 88 -6.01 -1.78 2.86
N ILE A 89 -6.03 -0.56 2.34
CA ILE A 89 -6.62 -0.24 1.04
C ILE A 89 -5.65 0.66 0.28
N GLU A 90 -5.31 0.24 -0.94
CA GLU A 90 -4.55 1.08 -1.86
C GLU A 90 -5.44 2.15 -2.50
N ALA A 91 -4.87 3.32 -2.74
CA ALA A 91 -5.45 4.40 -3.54
C ALA A 91 -4.33 5.16 -4.25
N GLN A 92 -4.63 5.88 -5.32
CA GLN A 92 -3.59 6.54 -6.10
C GLN A 92 -2.91 7.66 -5.31
N GLY A 93 -1.60 7.52 -5.11
CA GLY A 93 -0.81 8.43 -4.28
C GLY A 93 -1.07 8.33 -2.78
N LEU A 94 -1.85 7.33 -2.33
CA LEU A 94 -2.32 7.21 -0.96
C LEU A 94 -2.55 5.74 -0.59
N SER A 95 -2.31 5.39 0.68
CA SER A 95 -2.73 4.10 1.26
C SER A 95 -3.44 4.33 2.59
N ILE A 96 -4.43 3.50 2.88
CA ILE A 96 -5.29 3.61 4.05
C ILE A 96 -5.08 2.39 4.94
N PHE A 97 -4.77 2.63 6.19
CA PHE A 97 -4.60 1.61 7.23
C PHE A 97 -5.58 1.83 8.37
N GLY A 98 -6.05 0.76 8.99
CA GLY A 98 -6.80 0.86 10.24
C GLY A 98 -5.90 1.11 11.45
N ALA A 99 -6.48 1.58 12.56
CA ALA A 99 -5.77 1.76 13.82
C ALA A 99 -5.08 0.47 14.30
N ASN A 100 -5.68 -0.70 14.03
CA ASN A 100 -5.15 -2.01 14.34
C ASN A 100 -3.82 -2.34 13.62
N HIS A 101 -3.56 -1.74 12.46
CA HIS A 101 -2.30 -1.90 11.73
C HIS A 101 -1.17 -1.02 12.29
N CYS A 102 -1.50 -0.06 13.16
CA CYS A 102 -0.57 0.86 13.80
C CYS A 102 -0.34 0.45 15.27
N SER A 103 0.23 -0.74 15.45
CA SER A 103 0.32 -1.44 16.75
C SER A 103 1.57 -1.08 17.59
N GLY A 104 2.57 -0.46 16.98
CA GLY A 104 3.88 -0.20 17.60
C GLY A 104 4.79 -1.43 17.65
N THR A 105 4.55 -2.45 16.83
CA THR A 105 5.29 -3.74 16.85
C THR A 105 5.90 -4.14 15.52
N ARG A 106 5.62 -3.42 14.42
CA ARG A 106 5.96 -3.76 13.03
C ARG A 106 5.39 -5.10 12.52
N ASN A 107 4.42 -5.67 13.20
CA ASN A 107 3.83 -6.95 12.77
C ASN A 107 3.17 -6.86 11.39
N PHE A 108 2.80 -5.67 10.96
CA PHE A 108 2.14 -5.39 9.68
C PHE A 108 3.07 -4.75 8.64
N GLU A 109 4.39 -4.71 8.87
CA GLU A 109 5.34 -4.05 7.97
C GLU A 109 5.29 -4.61 6.55
N ARG A 110 5.00 -5.90 6.38
CA ARG A 110 4.79 -6.49 5.05
C ARG A 110 3.64 -5.81 4.29
N LEU A 111 2.54 -5.46 5.00
CA LEU A 111 1.40 -4.76 4.39
C LEU A 111 1.77 -3.32 4.03
N VAL A 112 2.63 -2.67 4.82
CA VAL A 112 3.16 -1.34 4.46
C VAL A 112 3.92 -1.38 3.14
N ALA A 113 4.71 -2.42 2.91
CA ALA A 113 5.41 -2.64 1.64
C ALA A 113 4.44 -3.00 0.50
N HIS A 114 3.42 -3.81 0.77
CA HIS A 114 2.37 -4.22 -0.15
C HIS A 114 1.63 -3.00 -0.72
N GLU A 115 1.02 -2.19 0.16
CA GLU A 115 0.25 -1.01 -0.24
C GLU A 115 1.11 0.05 -0.95
N LEU A 116 2.38 0.17 -0.56
CA LEU A 116 3.29 1.05 -1.28
C LEU A 116 3.58 0.54 -2.69
N ALA A 117 3.73 -0.77 -2.88
CA ALA A 117 4.02 -1.37 -4.19
C ALA A 117 2.85 -1.20 -5.18
N HIS A 118 1.61 -1.14 -4.69
CA HIS A 118 0.44 -0.85 -5.50
C HIS A 118 0.56 0.49 -6.25
N GLN A 119 1.37 1.43 -5.79
CA GLN A 119 1.57 2.69 -6.49
C GLN A 119 2.14 2.49 -7.90
N TRP A 120 2.99 1.47 -8.10
CA TRP A 120 3.47 1.04 -9.42
C TRP A 120 2.52 0.04 -10.07
N PHE A 121 2.04 -0.96 -9.30
CA PHE A 121 1.25 -2.09 -9.78
C PHE A 121 -0.18 -2.01 -9.24
N GLY A 122 -1.08 -1.45 -10.02
CA GLY A 122 -2.47 -1.21 -9.67
C GLY A 122 -2.86 0.23 -9.89
N ASN A 123 -2.10 1.17 -9.35
CA ASN A 123 -2.46 2.58 -9.38
C ASN A 123 -1.89 3.30 -10.61
N SER A 124 -0.60 3.10 -10.93
CA SER A 124 0.00 3.64 -12.15
C SER A 124 -0.22 2.71 -13.34
N LEU A 125 0.09 1.43 -13.17
CA LEU A 125 -0.19 0.39 -14.16
C LEU A 125 -1.49 -0.32 -13.79
N THR A 126 -2.57 0.04 -14.47
CA THR A 126 -3.93 -0.47 -14.19
C THR A 126 -4.25 -1.64 -15.12
N LEU A 127 -4.98 -2.64 -14.62
CA LEU A 127 -5.43 -3.78 -15.40
C LEU A 127 -6.52 -3.40 -16.42
N GLY A 128 -6.55 -4.10 -17.55
CA GLY A 128 -7.59 -3.93 -18.55
C GLY A 128 -8.81 -4.84 -18.32
N LYS A 129 -8.66 -5.90 -17.54
CA LYS A 129 -9.72 -6.87 -17.19
C LYS A 129 -9.50 -7.39 -15.79
N TRP A 130 -10.56 -7.59 -15.03
CA TRP A 130 -10.47 -8.07 -13.65
C TRP A 130 -9.79 -9.45 -13.51
N LYS A 131 -9.89 -10.32 -14.47
CA LYS A 131 -9.17 -11.60 -14.47
C LYS A 131 -7.64 -11.44 -14.42
N ASP A 132 -7.13 -10.27 -14.75
CA ASP A 132 -5.70 -9.96 -14.73
C ASP A 132 -5.26 -9.32 -13.40
N ILE A 133 -6.09 -9.39 -12.33
CA ILE A 133 -5.82 -8.82 -11.00
C ILE A 133 -4.48 -9.29 -10.40
N TRP A 134 -3.95 -10.41 -10.87
CA TRP A 134 -2.62 -10.87 -10.48
C TRP A 134 -1.50 -9.88 -10.80
N LEU A 135 -1.72 -8.98 -11.78
CA LEU A 135 -0.77 -7.89 -12.07
C LEU A 135 -0.69 -6.88 -10.92
N HIS A 136 -1.78 -6.69 -10.17
CA HIS A 136 -1.77 -5.85 -8.98
C HIS A 136 -1.28 -6.66 -7.78
N GLU A 137 -2.07 -7.62 -7.35
CA GLU A 137 -1.86 -8.38 -6.12
C GLU A 137 -0.60 -9.25 -6.15
N GLY A 138 -0.33 -9.88 -7.28
CA GLY A 138 0.86 -10.73 -7.42
C GLY A 138 2.15 -9.94 -7.31
N PHE A 139 2.24 -8.76 -7.92
CA PHE A 139 3.41 -7.90 -7.79
C PHE A 139 3.50 -7.20 -6.42
N ALA A 140 2.37 -6.83 -5.82
CA ALA A 140 2.35 -6.31 -4.46
C ALA A 140 2.83 -7.36 -3.44
N CYS A 141 2.31 -8.60 -3.52
CA CYS A 141 2.80 -9.72 -2.71
C CYS A 141 4.29 -10.04 -2.95
N TYR A 142 4.74 -10.01 -4.22
CA TYR A 142 6.15 -10.20 -4.53
C TYR A 142 7.02 -9.11 -3.90
N SER A 143 6.54 -7.87 -3.89
CA SER A 143 7.23 -6.74 -3.27
C SER A 143 7.38 -6.88 -1.75
N GLU A 144 6.43 -7.53 -1.08
CA GLU A 144 6.60 -7.93 0.34
C GLU A 144 7.83 -8.82 0.53
N TRP A 145 8.04 -9.78 -0.39
CA TRP A 145 9.17 -10.71 -0.29
C TRP A 145 10.51 -10.01 -0.58
N VAL A 146 10.51 -9.15 -1.60
CA VAL A 146 11.68 -8.32 -1.94
C VAL A 146 12.05 -7.39 -0.78
N TRP A 147 11.06 -6.78 -0.14
CA TRP A 147 11.29 -5.95 1.04
C TRP A 147 11.88 -6.76 2.20
N CYS A 148 11.32 -7.94 2.50
CA CYS A 148 11.86 -8.80 3.54
C CYS A 148 13.28 -9.27 3.24
N GLU A 149 13.62 -9.53 1.98
CA GLU A 149 14.99 -9.86 1.59
C GLU A 149 15.93 -8.69 1.85
N HIS A 150 15.52 -7.49 1.49
CA HIS A 150 16.29 -6.28 1.71
C HIS A 150 16.46 -5.95 3.20
N ALA A 151 15.37 -6.03 3.97
CA ALA A 151 15.33 -5.59 5.37
C ALA A 151 15.91 -6.61 6.36
N ASP A 152 15.67 -7.91 6.10
CA ASP A 152 15.94 -8.99 7.05
C ASP A 152 16.95 -10.02 6.50
N GLY A 153 17.36 -9.89 5.23
CA GLY A 153 18.24 -10.84 4.54
C GLY A 153 17.58 -12.21 4.24
N ALA A 154 16.27 -12.32 4.43
CA ALA A 154 15.55 -13.57 4.15
C ALA A 154 15.26 -13.70 2.65
N PRO A 155 15.86 -14.69 1.91
CA PRO A 155 15.73 -14.77 0.46
C PRO A 155 14.26 -14.79 -0.01
N ALA A 156 13.87 -13.91 -0.94
CA ALA A 156 12.53 -13.87 -1.53
C ALA A 156 12.13 -15.24 -2.11
N ALA A 157 13.08 -15.94 -2.74
CA ALA A 157 12.88 -17.30 -3.24
C ALA A 157 12.50 -18.33 -2.14
N ALA A 158 12.96 -18.15 -0.92
CA ALA A 158 12.57 -19.03 0.19
C ALA A 158 11.11 -18.81 0.59
N LYS A 159 10.66 -17.54 0.63
CA LYS A 159 9.24 -17.19 0.87
C LYS A 159 8.34 -17.71 -0.26
N ALA A 160 8.75 -17.52 -1.52
CA ALA A 160 8.04 -18.06 -2.69
C ALA A 160 7.84 -19.59 -2.58
N ARG A 161 8.88 -20.34 -2.26
CA ARG A 161 8.79 -21.79 -2.07
C ARG A 161 7.81 -22.17 -0.96
N ARG A 162 7.82 -21.44 0.17
CA ARG A 162 6.90 -21.68 1.29
C ARG A 162 5.46 -21.45 0.88
N VAL A 163 5.16 -20.33 0.22
CA VAL A 163 3.80 -20.02 -0.26
C VAL A 163 3.34 -21.08 -1.26
N HIS A 164 4.20 -21.45 -2.22
CA HIS A 164 3.90 -22.52 -3.18
C HIS A 164 3.57 -23.86 -2.49
N GLN A 165 4.32 -24.21 -1.45
CA GLN A 165 4.04 -25.44 -0.68
C GLN A 165 2.68 -25.37 0.03
N MET A 166 2.32 -24.23 0.59
CA MET A 166 1.01 -24.04 1.24
C MET A 166 -0.14 -24.14 0.24
N GLN A 167 0.06 -23.71 -0.99
CA GLN A 167 -0.95 -23.72 -2.06
C GLN A 167 -1.08 -25.05 -2.80
N ARG A 168 -0.20 -26.02 -2.53
CA ARG A 168 -0.21 -27.34 -3.22
C ARG A 168 -1.52 -28.13 -3.07
N GLY A 169 -2.30 -27.86 -2.04
CA GLY A 169 -3.60 -28.48 -1.80
C GLY A 169 -4.78 -27.80 -2.49
N LEU A 170 -4.56 -26.66 -3.13
CA LEU A 170 -5.61 -25.95 -3.84
C LEU A 170 -5.93 -26.62 -5.19
N PRO A 171 -7.18 -26.52 -5.67
CA PRO A 171 -7.55 -26.99 -7.00
C PRO A 171 -6.64 -26.34 -8.06
N ARG A 172 -6.22 -27.13 -9.05
CA ARG A 172 -5.32 -26.65 -10.11
C ARG A 172 -5.98 -25.71 -11.11
N ASP A 173 -7.29 -25.78 -11.21
CA ASP A 173 -8.18 -25.00 -12.05
C ASP A 173 -8.84 -23.83 -11.32
N LEU A 174 -8.32 -23.47 -10.15
CA LEU A 174 -8.81 -22.33 -9.38
C LEU A 174 -8.59 -21.05 -10.20
N VAL A 175 -9.69 -20.46 -10.67
CA VAL A 175 -9.69 -19.13 -11.27
C VAL A 175 -9.69 -18.12 -10.14
N LEU A 176 -8.60 -17.33 -10.03
CA LEU A 176 -8.40 -16.37 -8.93
C LEU A 176 -9.36 -15.18 -9.00
N ALA A 177 -9.73 -14.78 -10.21
CA ALA A 177 -10.72 -13.74 -10.42
C ALA A 177 -11.35 -13.90 -11.81
N ASP A 178 -12.54 -14.45 -11.84
CA ASP A 178 -13.43 -14.42 -12.99
C ASP A 178 -14.83 -14.04 -12.50
N PRO A 179 -15.17 -12.74 -12.52
CA PRO A 179 -16.50 -12.30 -12.07
C PRO A 179 -17.64 -12.79 -12.94
N GLY A 180 -17.34 -13.52 -14.02
CA GLY A 180 -18.32 -13.93 -14.99
C GLY A 180 -18.64 -12.81 -16.00
N PRO A 181 -19.53 -13.08 -16.95
CA PRO A 181 -20.04 -12.03 -17.82
C PRO A 181 -20.89 -11.05 -17.00
N ASP A 182 -20.63 -9.75 -17.18
CA ASP A 182 -21.48 -8.65 -16.67
C ASP A 182 -22.91 -8.75 -17.21
#